data_f612aaa24bdb4ca2456c00b069755d88
#
_entry.id   f612aaa24bdb4ca2456c00b069755d88
#
_cell.length_a   1.000
_cell.length_b   1.000
_cell.length_c   1.000
_cell.angle_alpha   90.00
_cell.angle_beta   90.00
_cell.angle_gamma   90.00
#
_symmetry.space_group_name_H-M   'P 1'
#
loop_
_entity.id
_entity.type
_entity.pdbx_description
1 polymer ?
#
loop_
_entity_poly.entity_id
_entity_poly.type
_entity_poly.pdbx_seq_one_letter_code
_entity_poly.pdbx_strand_id
1 'polypeptide(L)'
;MKQYLEALEYILENGKDRDDRTGVGTRGVFGYQMRFDLRKEFPAVTTKKLAWKSVVSELLWFLEGSSDERRLAEIHYGKPREELVGKNTIWTANADKQAKDLGYVNTDTIKDLGPVYGHQWRTWDAALGFVDQIAEVLENMHYDPNSRRHIVSAWNADRVNVMALPPCHTMFQFHIQDGELSCQLYQRSADMFLGVPFNIASYSLLTHMFAQLLDLKVGDFVWTGGDCHIYQNHFEQVKQQIIRTPVAGPTLEMPAFKDLDELVKTTPNDYKLIGYNPMDSIKAPMAV
;
A
#
# COMPACT_ATOMS: atom_id res chain seq x y z
N MET A 1 0.46 -4.43 16.72
CA MET A 1 0.58 -5.38 15.56
C MET A 1 0.32 -6.85 15.95
N LYS A 2 -0.30 -7.12 17.13
CA LYS A 2 -0.62 -8.50 17.56
C LYS A 2 -1.61 -9.19 16.61
N GLN A 3 -2.67 -8.49 16.18
CA GLN A 3 -3.68 -9.00 15.24
C GLN A 3 -3.12 -9.46 13.89
N TYR A 4 -1.99 -8.90 13.45
CA TYR A 4 -1.30 -9.39 12.25
C TYR A 4 -0.63 -10.76 12.47
N LEU A 5 0.00 -10.98 13.64
CA LEU A 5 0.56 -12.30 13.98
C LEU A 5 -0.53 -13.35 14.15
N GLU A 6 -1.65 -12.99 14.79
CA GLU A 6 -2.83 -13.84 14.93
C GLU A 6 -3.40 -14.24 13.55
N ALA A 7 -3.39 -13.33 12.57
CA ALA A 7 -3.81 -13.64 11.20
C ALA A 7 -2.85 -14.63 10.51
N LEU A 8 -1.53 -14.48 10.69
CA LEU A 8 -0.55 -15.43 10.15
C LEU A 8 -0.73 -16.84 10.75
N GLU A 9 -0.88 -16.91 12.06
CA GLU A 9 -1.12 -18.16 12.78
C GLU A 9 -2.43 -18.83 12.32
N TYR A 10 -3.51 -18.04 12.26
CA TYR A 10 -4.82 -18.52 11.80
C TYR A 10 -4.76 -19.12 10.39
N ILE A 11 -4.02 -18.49 9.45
CA ILE A 11 -3.88 -18.99 8.08
C ILE A 11 -3.05 -20.28 8.04
N LEU A 12 -1.97 -20.38 8.82
CA LEU A 12 -1.18 -21.61 8.88
C LEU A 12 -1.98 -22.79 9.41
N GLU A 13 -2.88 -22.57 10.39
CA GLU A 13 -3.67 -23.60 11.05
C GLU A 13 -4.94 -23.99 10.27
N ASN A 14 -5.63 -22.98 9.70
CA ASN A 14 -6.98 -23.16 9.13
C ASN A 14 -7.01 -23.03 7.60
N GLY A 15 -5.93 -22.54 6.99
CA GLY A 15 -5.86 -22.34 5.57
C GLY A 15 -5.78 -23.65 4.79
N LYS A 16 -6.20 -23.59 3.52
CA LYS A 16 -6.09 -24.71 2.58
C LYS A 16 -4.99 -24.44 1.55
N ASP A 17 -4.27 -25.49 1.20
CA ASP A 17 -3.24 -25.41 0.16
C ASP A 17 -3.89 -25.33 -1.22
N ARG A 18 -3.31 -24.49 -2.09
CA ARG A 18 -3.77 -24.26 -3.46
C ARG A 18 -2.59 -23.92 -4.35
N ASP A 19 -2.62 -24.44 -5.57
CA ASP A 19 -1.71 -24.01 -6.63
C ASP A 19 -1.98 -22.54 -7.02
N ASP A 20 -0.94 -21.86 -7.46
CA ASP A 20 -1.03 -20.46 -7.88
C ASP A 20 -0.28 -20.23 -9.21
N ARG A 21 -0.48 -19.04 -9.80
CA ARG A 21 0.13 -18.62 -11.07
C ARG A 21 1.66 -18.68 -11.06
N THR A 22 2.29 -18.52 -9.90
CA THR A 22 3.76 -18.50 -9.80
C THR A 22 4.37 -19.91 -9.72
N GLY A 23 3.53 -20.94 -9.51
CA GLY A 23 3.97 -22.33 -9.35
C GLY A 23 4.59 -22.62 -7.97
N VAL A 24 4.62 -21.65 -7.06
CA VAL A 24 5.12 -21.84 -5.69
C VAL A 24 4.13 -22.58 -4.80
N GLY A 25 2.82 -22.35 -5.04
CA GLY A 25 1.74 -22.79 -4.17
C GLY A 25 1.55 -21.89 -2.96
N THR A 26 0.32 -21.84 -2.46
CA THR A 26 -0.07 -21.00 -1.33
C THR A 26 -0.90 -21.79 -0.34
N ARG A 27 -0.90 -21.35 0.94
CA ARG A 27 -1.92 -21.71 1.93
C ARG A 27 -2.73 -20.46 2.26
N GLY A 28 -4.04 -20.54 2.17
CA GLY A 28 -4.87 -19.34 2.33
C GLY A 28 -6.25 -19.60 2.91
N VAL A 29 -6.86 -18.50 3.34
CA VAL A 29 -8.26 -18.40 3.75
C VAL A 29 -8.94 -17.32 2.92
N PHE A 30 -10.26 -17.42 2.74
CA PHE A 30 -11.04 -16.39 2.06
C PHE A 30 -11.79 -15.54 3.09
N GLY A 31 -11.48 -14.25 3.11
CA GLY A 31 -12.08 -13.28 4.03
C GLY A 31 -11.39 -13.24 5.39
N TYR A 32 -10.67 -12.16 5.67
CA TYR A 32 -10.09 -11.86 6.99
C TYR A 32 -10.07 -10.35 7.22
N GLN A 33 -10.27 -9.92 8.47
CA GLN A 33 -10.25 -8.49 8.79
C GLN A 33 -9.38 -8.22 10.02
N MET A 34 -8.61 -7.12 9.95
CA MET A 34 -7.82 -6.61 11.07
C MET A 34 -8.15 -5.14 11.29
N ARG A 35 -8.14 -4.70 12.55
CA ARG A 35 -8.38 -3.30 12.94
C ARG A 35 -7.19 -2.77 13.75
N PHE A 36 -6.78 -1.55 13.43
CA PHE A 36 -5.65 -0.84 14.04
C PHE A 36 -6.12 0.50 14.55
N ASP A 37 -5.95 0.77 15.85
CA ASP A 37 -6.28 2.04 16.49
C ASP A 37 -5.11 3.02 16.29
N LEU A 38 -5.24 3.94 15.32
CA LEU A 38 -4.19 4.89 14.96
C LEU A 38 -3.96 5.97 16.01
N ARG A 39 -4.90 6.15 16.95
CA ARG A 39 -4.76 7.09 18.09
C ARG A 39 -3.69 6.66 19.08
N LYS A 40 -3.42 5.35 19.15
CA LYS A 40 -2.49 4.76 20.13
C LYS A 40 -1.06 4.65 19.62
N GLU A 41 -0.91 4.15 18.40
CA GLU A 41 0.39 3.89 17.79
C GLU A 41 0.26 3.78 16.27
N PHE A 42 1.33 4.05 15.56
CA PHE A 42 1.38 3.77 14.12
C PHE A 42 1.63 2.26 13.90
N PRO A 43 0.81 1.56 13.08
CA PRO A 43 0.87 0.10 12.94
C PRO A 43 2.01 -0.37 12.02
N ALA A 44 3.24 -0.02 12.33
CA ALA A 44 4.43 -0.60 11.72
C ALA A 44 4.77 -1.93 12.39
N VAL A 45 4.98 -2.98 11.59
CA VAL A 45 5.37 -4.29 12.11
C VAL A 45 6.72 -4.20 12.84
N THR A 46 6.78 -4.71 14.09
CA THR A 46 8.00 -4.69 14.91
C THR A 46 8.68 -6.04 15.03
N THR A 47 7.98 -7.12 14.68
CA THR A 47 8.53 -8.50 14.68
C THR A 47 9.44 -8.80 13.50
N LYS A 48 9.54 -7.90 12.54
CA LYS A 48 10.57 -7.81 11.50
C LYS A 48 10.69 -6.37 11.04
N LYS A 49 11.82 -6.00 10.44
CA LYS A 49 12.05 -4.63 9.94
C LYS A 49 11.19 -4.36 8.70
N LEU A 50 10.41 -3.27 8.73
CA LEU A 50 9.65 -2.74 7.61
C LEU A 50 10.54 -1.83 6.75
N ALA A 51 10.41 -1.92 5.42
CA ALA A 51 11.09 -1.02 4.49
C ALA A 51 10.36 0.34 4.41
N TRP A 52 10.39 1.12 5.50
CA TRP A 52 9.58 2.34 5.68
C TRP A 52 9.74 3.35 4.54
N LYS A 53 10.98 3.60 4.13
CA LYS A 53 11.24 4.51 3.00
C LYS A 53 10.53 4.07 1.72
N SER A 54 10.46 2.77 1.46
CA SER A 54 9.75 2.23 0.29
C SER A 54 8.23 2.39 0.41
N VAL A 55 7.66 2.22 1.63
CA VAL A 55 6.24 2.49 1.90
C VAL A 55 5.88 3.93 1.53
N VAL A 56 6.64 4.89 2.04
CA VAL A 56 6.39 6.31 1.79
C VAL A 56 6.58 6.65 0.31
N SER A 57 7.66 6.16 -0.30
CA SER A 57 7.96 6.43 -1.72
C SER A 57 6.84 5.96 -2.65
N GLU A 58 6.32 4.76 -2.42
CA GLU A 58 5.26 4.20 -3.23
C GLU A 58 3.93 4.96 -3.04
N LEU A 59 3.60 5.32 -1.80
CA LEU A 59 2.38 6.08 -1.54
C LEU A 59 2.43 7.47 -2.19
N LEU A 60 3.56 8.18 -2.09
CA LEU A 60 3.74 9.47 -2.76
C LEU A 60 3.63 9.33 -4.29
N TRP A 61 4.21 8.28 -4.86
CA TRP A 61 4.12 7.97 -6.27
C TRP A 61 2.67 7.71 -6.72
N PHE A 62 1.87 6.98 -5.92
CA PHE A 62 0.43 6.80 -6.18
C PHE A 62 -0.33 8.13 -6.12
N LEU A 63 -0.07 8.96 -5.09
CA LEU A 63 -0.73 10.26 -4.92
C LEU A 63 -0.33 11.27 -6.01
N GLU A 64 0.87 11.15 -6.58
CA GLU A 64 1.30 11.93 -7.75
C GLU A 64 0.57 11.51 -9.05
N GLY A 65 -0.03 10.32 -9.08
CA GLY A 65 -0.77 9.79 -10.24
C GLY A 65 0.11 9.17 -11.32
N SER A 66 1.38 8.98 -11.06
CA SER A 66 2.33 8.43 -12.03
C SER A 66 2.19 6.90 -12.18
N SER A 67 2.36 6.40 -13.41
CA SER A 67 2.50 4.98 -13.74
C SER A 67 3.93 4.60 -14.17
N ASP A 68 4.85 5.58 -14.21
CA ASP A 68 6.25 5.36 -14.57
C ASP A 68 7.06 4.89 -13.36
N GLU A 69 7.54 3.66 -13.38
CA GLU A 69 8.35 3.08 -12.32
C GLU A 69 9.66 3.85 -12.10
N ARG A 70 10.23 4.49 -13.13
CA ARG A 70 11.41 5.34 -12.95
C ARG A 70 11.11 6.58 -12.11
N ARG A 71 9.87 7.09 -12.13
CA ARG A 71 9.44 8.15 -11.22
C ARG A 71 9.43 7.68 -9.76
N LEU A 72 8.94 6.46 -9.50
CA LEU A 72 9.07 5.86 -8.16
C LEU A 72 10.54 5.74 -7.73
N ALA A 73 11.43 5.36 -8.63
CA ALA A 73 12.86 5.29 -8.34
C ALA A 73 13.44 6.68 -7.99
N GLU A 74 13.06 7.74 -8.71
CA GLU A 74 13.46 9.12 -8.39
C GLU A 74 13.04 9.52 -6.97
N ILE A 75 11.78 9.27 -6.60
CA ILE A 75 11.25 9.56 -5.26
C ILE A 75 12.01 8.74 -4.20
N HIS A 76 12.23 7.45 -4.46
CA HIS A 76 12.88 6.56 -3.51
C HIS A 76 14.36 6.87 -3.29
N TYR A 77 15.11 7.10 -4.34
CA TYR A 77 16.56 7.32 -4.25
C TYR A 77 16.93 8.80 -4.06
N GLY A 78 16.02 9.72 -4.37
CA GLY A 78 16.28 11.18 -4.30
C GLY A 78 17.29 11.65 -5.33
N LYS A 79 17.29 11.04 -6.53
CA LYS A 79 18.22 11.31 -7.63
C LYS A 79 17.47 11.36 -8.97
N PRO A 80 17.96 12.11 -9.96
CA PRO A 80 17.41 12.10 -11.30
C PRO A 80 17.55 10.71 -11.95
N ARG A 81 16.62 10.34 -12.81
CA ARG A 81 16.49 8.99 -13.40
C ARG A 81 17.71 8.55 -14.21
N GLU A 82 18.46 9.48 -14.78
CA GLU A 82 19.68 9.22 -15.53
C GLU A 82 20.79 8.59 -14.66
N GLU A 83 20.79 8.92 -13.35
CA GLU A 83 21.71 8.35 -12.36
C GLU A 83 21.22 7.02 -11.77
N LEU A 84 20.00 6.60 -12.12
CA LEU A 84 19.33 5.43 -11.54
C LEU A 84 19.29 4.22 -12.47
N VAL A 85 20.03 4.26 -13.57
CA VAL A 85 20.19 3.09 -14.47
C VAL A 85 20.69 1.89 -13.67
N GLY A 86 19.98 0.76 -13.77
CA GLY A 86 20.27 -0.46 -13.02
C GLY A 86 19.85 -0.44 -11.52
N LYS A 87 19.25 0.65 -11.03
CA LYS A 87 18.64 0.66 -9.69
C LYS A 87 17.19 0.19 -9.78
N ASN A 88 16.82 -0.73 -8.92
CA ASN A 88 15.51 -1.38 -8.94
C ASN A 88 14.61 -0.86 -7.82
N THR A 89 13.31 -0.85 -8.09
CA THR A 89 12.23 -0.75 -7.12
C THR A 89 11.49 -2.09 -7.05
N ILE A 90 10.50 -2.19 -6.18
CA ILE A 90 9.64 -3.39 -6.13
C ILE A 90 8.82 -3.59 -7.43
N TRP A 91 8.63 -2.54 -8.24
CA TRP A 91 7.88 -2.57 -9.49
C TRP A 91 8.72 -2.84 -10.74
N THR A 92 10.05 -2.82 -10.63
CA THR A 92 10.96 -2.98 -11.79
C THR A 92 10.70 -4.31 -12.52
N ALA A 93 10.52 -5.42 -11.78
CA ALA A 93 10.27 -6.72 -12.39
C ALA A 93 8.95 -6.76 -13.19
N ASN A 94 7.89 -6.08 -12.68
CA ASN A 94 6.61 -5.97 -13.40
C ASN A 94 6.75 -5.12 -14.66
N ALA A 95 7.53 -4.04 -14.62
CA ALA A 95 7.80 -3.22 -15.79
C ALA A 95 8.61 -3.99 -16.84
N ASP A 96 9.65 -4.71 -16.43
CA ASP A 96 10.56 -5.41 -17.33
C ASP A 96 9.92 -6.66 -17.98
N LYS A 97 8.85 -7.21 -17.41
CA LYS A 97 8.13 -8.37 -17.91
C LYS A 97 6.71 -8.03 -18.35
N GLN A 98 5.78 -7.89 -17.41
CA GLN A 98 4.36 -7.76 -17.71
C GLN A 98 4.03 -6.50 -18.53
N ALA A 99 4.57 -5.34 -18.16
CA ALA A 99 4.32 -4.12 -18.90
C ALA A 99 4.92 -4.17 -20.30
N LYS A 100 6.12 -4.72 -20.43
CA LYS A 100 6.76 -4.93 -21.74
C LYS A 100 5.97 -5.88 -22.63
N ASP A 101 5.42 -6.97 -22.08
CA ASP A 101 4.58 -7.93 -22.82
C ASP A 101 3.27 -7.28 -23.30
N LEU A 102 2.77 -6.27 -22.57
CA LEU A 102 1.63 -5.44 -22.98
C LEU A 102 1.99 -4.34 -24.00
N GLY A 103 3.26 -4.18 -24.35
CA GLY A 103 3.74 -3.20 -25.32
C GLY A 103 3.99 -1.81 -24.76
N TYR A 104 4.05 -1.62 -23.45
CA TYR A 104 4.40 -0.34 -22.83
C TYR A 104 5.87 0.00 -23.01
N VAL A 105 6.17 1.30 -22.94
CA VAL A 105 7.54 1.82 -23.02
C VAL A 105 8.34 1.28 -21.82
N ASN A 106 9.47 0.64 -22.12
CA ASN A 106 10.38 0.12 -21.13
C ASN A 106 11.83 0.33 -21.58
N THR A 107 12.44 1.36 -21.03
CA THR A 107 13.83 1.76 -21.26
C THR A 107 14.53 1.95 -19.91
N ASP A 108 15.80 2.34 -19.94
CA ASP A 108 16.55 2.65 -18.69
C ASP A 108 16.01 3.88 -17.96
N THR A 109 15.31 4.78 -18.66
CA THR A 109 14.82 6.06 -18.11
C THR A 109 13.30 6.18 -18.05
N ILE A 110 12.54 5.31 -18.72
CA ILE A 110 11.08 5.27 -18.68
C ILE A 110 10.63 3.81 -18.59
N LYS A 111 9.83 3.48 -17.59
CA LYS A 111 9.24 2.15 -17.41
C LYS A 111 7.75 2.30 -17.06
N ASP A 112 6.93 2.38 -18.09
CA ASP A 112 5.49 2.53 -17.95
C ASP A 112 4.86 1.18 -17.53
N LEU A 113 3.97 1.23 -16.55
CA LEU A 113 3.24 0.08 -16.00
C LEU A 113 1.79 0.00 -16.50
N GLY A 114 1.39 0.93 -17.39
CA GLY A 114 0.00 1.14 -17.73
C GLY A 114 -0.80 1.80 -16.60
N PRO A 115 -2.14 1.86 -16.70
CA PRO A 115 -2.97 2.66 -15.82
C PRO A 115 -3.16 2.03 -14.43
N VAL A 116 -2.04 1.75 -13.72
CA VAL A 116 -2.04 1.15 -12.37
C VAL A 116 -2.41 2.19 -11.30
N TYR A 117 -2.69 1.77 -10.09
CA TYR A 117 -3.04 2.49 -8.85
C TYR A 117 -3.14 4.03 -8.94
N GLY A 118 -2.00 4.74 -9.03
CA GLY A 118 -1.95 6.19 -9.04
C GLY A 118 -2.70 6.79 -10.22
N HIS A 119 -2.60 6.18 -11.40
CA HIS A 119 -3.38 6.61 -12.57
C HIS A 119 -4.89 6.50 -12.30
N GLN A 120 -5.36 5.38 -11.74
CA GLN A 120 -6.78 5.23 -11.42
C GLN A 120 -7.23 6.21 -10.33
N TRP A 121 -6.39 6.51 -9.35
CA TRP A 121 -6.72 7.44 -8.28
C TRP A 121 -6.83 8.88 -8.75
N ARG A 122 -5.96 9.31 -9.69
CA ARG A 122 -5.80 10.71 -10.09
C ARG A 122 -6.31 11.04 -11.50
N THR A 123 -6.50 10.00 -12.34
CA THR A 123 -6.85 10.20 -13.76
C THR A 123 -7.74 9.05 -14.24
N TRP A 124 -8.82 8.77 -13.50
CA TRP A 124 -9.79 7.76 -13.89
C TRP A 124 -10.50 8.17 -15.19
N ASP A 125 -10.39 7.33 -16.23
CA ASP A 125 -11.05 7.57 -17.50
C ASP A 125 -12.57 7.65 -17.36
N ALA A 126 -13.18 8.73 -17.83
CA ALA A 126 -14.62 8.97 -17.82
C ALA A 126 -15.12 9.43 -19.19
N ALA A 127 -16.43 9.37 -19.41
CA ALA A 127 -17.05 9.70 -20.71
C ALA A 127 -16.76 11.12 -21.19
N LEU A 128 -16.52 12.07 -20.28
CA LEU A 128 -16.30 13.50 -20.57
C LEU A 128 -14.90 13.97 -20.11
N GLY A 129 -13.91 13.09 -20.11
CA GLY A 129 -12.55 13.44 -19.68
C GLY A 129 -12.02 12.46 -18.63
N PHE A 130 -11.63 12.96 -17.48
CA PHE A 130 -11.14 12.12 -16.37
C PHE A 130 -11.70 12.60 -15.03
N VAL A 131 -11.65 11.72 -14.03
CA VAL A 131 -12.01 12.01 -12.64
C VAL A 131 -10.75 11.86 -11.77
N ASP A 132 -10.43 12.88 -11.00
CA ASP A 132 -9.44 12.82 -9.92
C ASP A 132 -10.14 12.39 -8.63
N GLN A 133 -10.18 11.07 -8.38
CA GLN A 133 -10.88 10.51 -7.23
C GLN A 133 -10.30 11.00 -5.89
N ILE A 134 -9.00 11.29 -5.83
CA ILE A 134 -8.34 11.79 -4.60
C ILE A 134 -8.77 13.22 -4.30
N ALA A 135 -8.77 14.09 -5.32
CA ALA A 135 -9.23 15.46 -5.14
C ALA A 135 -10.71 15.50 -4.76
N GLU A 136 -11.55 14.75 -5.48
CA GLU A 136 -13.00 14.68 -5.21
C GLU A 136 -13.31 14.12 -3.82
N VAL A 137 -12.63 13.07 -3.37
CA VAL A 137 -12.90 12.49 -2.04
C VAL A 137 -12.49 13.44 -0.92
N LEU A 138 -11.38 14.18 -1.07
CA LEU A 138 -10.96 15.20 -0.10
C LEU A 138 -11.96 16.36 -0.05
N GLU A 139 -12.39 16.85 -1.21
CA GLU A 139 -13.41 17.89 -1.30
C GLU A 139 -14.74 17.46 -0.67
N ASN A 140 -15.22 16.25 -1.00
CA ASN A 140 -16.44 15.69 -0.46
C ASN A 140 -16.35 15.46 1.06
N MET A 141 -15.22 15.02 1.60
CA MET A 141 -15.03 14.90 3.05
C MET A 141 -15.06 16.25 3.76
N HIS A 142 -14.59 17.31 3.10
CA HIS A 142 -14.62 18.66 3.64
C HIS A 142 -16.06 19.23 3.69
N TYR A 143 -16.85 19.09 2.60
CA TYR A 143 -18.18 19.69 2.48
C TYR A 143 -19.33 18.82 3.02
N ASP A 144 -19.21 17.50 2.96
CA ASP A 144 -20.20 16.52 3.46
C ASP A 144 -19.52 15.40 4.24
N PRO A 145 -18.98 15.70 5.45
CA PRO A 145 -18.23 14.70 6.25
C PRO A 145 -19.08 13.49 6.66
N ASN A 146 -20.41 13.62 6.66
CA ASN A 146 -21.33 12.53 7.03
C ASN A 146 -21.69 11.61 5.85
N SER A 147 -21.18 11.89 4.67
CA SER A 147 -21.43 11.06 3.48
C SER A 147 -20.86 9.66 3.67
N ARG A 148 -21.56 8.69 3.09
CA ARG A 148 -21.12 7.27 3.01
C ARG A 148 -20.50 6.91 1.66
N ARG A 149 -20.10 7.96 0.88
CA ARG A 149 -19.60 7.82 -0.49
C ARG A 149 -18.12 8.20 -0.63
N HIS A 150 -17.39 8.34 0.47
CA HIS A 150 -15.96 8.65 0.47
C HIS A 150 -15.16 7.42 0.05
N ILE A 151 -15.26 7.04 -1.22
CA ILE A 151 -14.67 5.81 -1.79
C ILE A 151 -13.70 6.19 -2.91
N VAL A 152 -12.54 5.51 -2.93
CA VAL A 152 -11.57 5.55 -4.04
C VAL A 152 -11.38 4.12 -4.54
N SER A 153 -11.52 3.90 -5.85
CA SER A 153 -11.34 2.60 -6.49
C SER A 153 -10.11 2.61 -7.41
N ALA A 154 -9.28 1.58 -7.27
CA ALA A 154 -8.24 1.29 -8.25
C ALA A 154 -8.68 0.20 -9.25
N TRP A 155 -9.76 -0.51 -8.96
CA TRP A 155 -10.27 -1.58 -9.82
C TRP A 155 -11.17 -1.00 -10.92
N ASN A 156 -10.60 -0.80 -12.09
CA ASN A 156 -11.31 -0.38 -13.27
C ASN A 156 -11.51 -1.59 -14.20
N ALA A 157 -12.73 -2.12 -14.26
CA ALA A 157 -13.05 -3.34 -15.01
C ALA A 157 -12.75 -3.26 -16.51
N ASP A 158 -12.78 -2.05 -17.08
CA ASP A 158 -12.43 -1.80 -18.49
C ASP A 158 -10.91 -1.78 -18.72
N ARG A 159 -10.11 -1.50 -17.69
CA ARG A 159 -8.67 -1.26 -17.80
C ARG A 159 -7.79 -2.31 -17.15
N VAL A 160 -8.32 -3.23 -16.33
CA VAL A 160 -7.50 -4.21 -15.61
C VAL A 160 -6.62 -5.08 -16.51
N ASN A 161 -7.06 -5.35 -17.73
CA ASN A 161 -6.34 -6.21 -18.68
C ASN A 161 -5.15 -5.50 -19.37
N VAL A 162 -5.06 -4.18 -19.24
CA VAL A 162 -3.95 -3.38 -19.77
C VAL A 162 -3.04 -2.83 -18.66
N MET A 163 -3.20 -3.28 -17.43
CA MET A 163 -2.32 -2.98 -16.31
C MET A 163 -1.23 -4.06 -16.21
N ALA A 164 0.02 -3.66 -16.00
CA ALA A 164 1.12 -4.60 -15.78
C ALA A 164 0.82 -5.53 -14.59
N LEU A 165 0.13 -5.01 -13.58
CA LEU A 165 -0.37 -5.79 -12.44
C LEU A 165 -1.75 -5.26 -12.03
N PRO A 166 -2.84 -6.07 -12.19
CA PRO A 166 -4.16 -5.71 -11.68
C PRO A 166 -4.14 -5.41 -10.18
N PRO A 167 -4.78 -4.31 -9.71
CA PRO A 167 -4.66 -3.84 -8.35
C PRO A 167 -5.05 -4.88 -7.30
N CYS A 168 -4.16 -5.16 -6.35
CA CYS A 168 -4.45 -6.00 -5.18
C CYS A 168 -5.27 -5.23 -4.16
N HIS A 169 -4.88 -3.98 -3.84
CA HIS A 169 -5.70 -3.05 -3.05
C HIS A 169 -6.71 -2.40 -4.00
N THR A 170 -7.92 -2.98 -4.04
CA THR A 170 -8.92 -2.66 -5.06
C THR A 170 -9.69 -1.39 -4.77
N MET A 171 -9.99 -1.13 -3.51
CA MET A 171 -10.71 0.07 -3.08
C MET A 171 -10.45 0.37 -1.61
N PHE A 172 -10.60 1.64 -1.25
CA PHE A 172 -10.65 2.06 0.14
C PHE A 172 -11.75 3.09 0.36
N GLN A 173 -12.23 3.15 1.60
CA GLN A 173 -13.30 4.05 2.02
C GLN A 173 -12.88 4.78 3.28
N PHE A 174 -13.17 6.08 3.33
CA PHE A 174 -13.03 6.88 4.53
C PHE A 174 -14.36 7.02 5.28
N HIS A 175 -14.25 7.21 6.59
CA HIS A 175 -15.35 7.47 7.49
C HIS A 175 -14.95 8.52 8.51
N ILE A 176 -15.77 9.56 8.64
CA ILE A 176 -15.55 10.63 9.60
C ILE A 176 -16.63 10.50 10.69
N GLN A 177 -16.17 10.44 11.95
CA GLN A 177 -17.04 10.43 13.12
C GLN A 177 -16.34 11.08 14.30
N ASP A 178 -17.04 11.93 15.04
CA ASP A 178 -16.55 12.60 16.26
C ASP A 178 -15.21 13.37 16.04
N GLY A 179 -15.02 13.92 14.82
CA GLY A 179 -13.79 14.64 14.45
C GLY A 179 -12.59 13.74 14.18
N GLU A 180 -12.81 12.44 13.97
CA GLU A 180 -11.79 11.44 13.65
C GLU A 180 -12.00 10.86 12.26
N LEU A 181 -10.91 10.72 11.49
CA LEU A 181 -10.88 10.09 10.18
C LEU A 181 -10.42 8.63 10.31
N SER A 182 -11.25 7.71 9.87
CA SER A 182 -10.94 6.28 9.74
C SER A 182 -10.86 5.87 8.28
N CYS A 183 -10.08 4.84 7.96
CA CYS A 183 -9.97 4.28 6.62
C CYS A 183 -10.18 2.78 6.65
N GLN A 184 -10.93 2.25 5.69
CA GLN A 184 -11.03 0.81 5.43
C GLN A 184 -10.50 0.49 4.05
N LEU A 185 -9.55 -0.44 3.96
CA LEU A 185 -9.04 -1.00 2.72
C LEU A 185 -9.68 -2.37 2.44
N TYR A 186 -10.12 -2.60 1.20
CA TYR A 186 -10.35 -3.94 0.67
C TYR A 186 -9.22 -4.35 -0.27
N GLN A 187 -8.54 -5.45 0.09
CA GLN A 187 -7.45 -6.06 -0.67
C GLN A 187 -7.87 -7.43 -1.17
N ARG A 188 -8.09 -7.57 -2.49
CA ARG A 188 -8.60 -8.81 -3.10
C ARG A 188 -7.64 -9.99 -3.01
N SER A 189 -6.33 -9.71 -3.00
CA SER A 189 -5.24 -10.70 -2.97
C SER A 189 -4.13 -10.19 -2.07
N ALA A 190 -3.78 -10.96 -1.06
CA ALA A 190 -2.96 -10.52 0.05
C ALA A 190 -1.86 -11.54 0.37
N ASP A 191 -0.63 -11.25 -0.11
CA ASP A 191 0.58 -11.90 0.42
C ASP A 191 0.76 -11.46 1.87
N MET A 192 0.39 -12.33 2.78
CA MET A 192 0.37 -12.02 4.20
C MET A 192 1.76 -11.79 4.78
N PHE A 193 2.80 -12.38 4.20
CA PHE A 193 4.14 -12.26 4.74
C PHE A 193 4.90 -11.03 4.24
N LEU A 194 5.00 -10.82 2.94
CA LEU A 194 5.75 -9.69 2.37
C LEU A 194 4.88 -8.44 2.17
N GLY A 195 3.69 -8.58 1.58
CA GLY A 195 2.85 -7.46 1.14
C GLY A 195 2.05 -6.80 2.26
N VAL A 196 1.31 -7.58 3.04
CA VAL A 196 0.33 -7.03 3.99
C VAL A 196 0.91 -6.07 5.03
N PRO A 197 2.07 -6.31 5.67
CA PRO A 197 2.67 -5.33 6.58
C PRO A 197 2.98 -3.98 5.91
N PHE A 198 3.37 -4.02 4.64
CA PHE A 198 3.61 -2.85 3.82
C PHE A 198 2.30 -2.09 3.55
N ASN A 199 1.24 -2.82 3.15
CA ASN A 199 -0.06 -2.22 2.85
C ASN A 199 -0.72 -1.62 4.10
N ILE A 200 -0.64 -2.27 5.27
CA ILE A 200 -1.12 -1.72 6.54
C ILE A 200 -0.45 -0.37 6.83
N ALA A 201 0.87 -0.30 6.72
CA ALA A 201 1.61 0.93 6.97
C ALA A 201 1.29 2.02 5.93
N SER A 202 1.15 1.67 4.66
CA SER A 202 0.84 2.60 3.57
C SER A 202 -0.52 3.28 3.76
N TYR A 203 -1.58 2.51 4.00
CA TYR A 203 -2.93 3.07 4.17
C TYR A 203 -3.13 3.73 5.54
N SER A 204 -2.40 3.31 6.56
CA SER A 204 -2.34 4.06 7.83
C SER A 204 -1.68 5.43 7.64
N LEU A 205 -0.59 5.49 6.86
CA LEU A 205 0.05 6.76 6.51
C LEU A 205 -0.90 7.65 5.69
N LEU A 206 -1.59 7.10 4.68
CA LEU A 206 -2.60 7.81 3.90
C LEU A 206 -3.70 8.41 4.81
N THR A 207 -4.14 7.66 5.82
CA THR A 207 -5.14 8.14 6.79
C THR A 207 -4.61 9.32 7.59
N HIS A 208 -3.35 9.28 8.05
CA HIS A 208 -2.72 10.42 8.74
C HIS A 208 -2.56 11.65 7.84
N MET A 209 -2.14 11.46 6.60
CA MET A 209 -2.00 12.54 5.61
C MET A 209 -3.33 13.25 5.37
N PHE A 210 -4.40 12.48 5.15
CA PHE A 210 -5.72 13.04 4.87
C PHE A 210 -6.38 13.65 6.12
N ALA A 211 -6.14 13.07 7.30
CA ALA A 211 -6.57 13.68 8.55
C ALA A 211 -5.96 15.07 8.74
N GLN A 212 -4.66 15.25 8.44
CA GLN A 212 -4.00 16.56 8.50
C GLN A 212 -4.57 17.55 7.48
N LEU A 213 -4.81 17.13 6.21
CA LEU A 213 -5.40 17.99 5.17
C LEU A 213 -6.81 18.48 5.54
N LEU A 214 -7.54 17.72 6.34
CA LEU A 214 -8.92 18.01 6.73
C LEU A 214 -9.05 18.59 8.14
N ASP A 215 -7.92 18.84 8.84
CA ASP A 215 -7.88 19.27 10.25
C ASP A 215 -8.65 18.31 11.17
N LEU A 216 -8.53 17.01 10.93
CA LEU A 216 -9.16 15.94 11.70
C LEU A 216 -8.10 15.17 12.51
N LYS A 217 -8.55 14.49 13.57
CA LYS A 217 -7.75 13.46 14.23
C LYS A 217 -7.83 12.15 13.47
N VAL A 218 -6.88 11.26 13.69
CA VAL A 218 -6.95 9.88 13.16
C VAL A 218 -7.82 9.01 14.05
N GLY A 219 -8.59 8.11 13.43
CA GLY A 219 -9.40 7.09 14.09
C GLY A 219 -8.78 5.69 13.90
N ASP A 220 -9.51 4.81 13.23
CA ASP A 220 -9.09 3.43 12.97
C ASP A 220 -8.62 3.24 11.52
N PHE A 221 -7.65 2.36 11.34
CA PHE A 221 -7.43 1.71 10.05
C PHE A 221 -7.98 0.29 10.08
N VAL A 222 -8.84 -0.06 9.13
CA VAL A 222 -9.42 -1.40 8.98
C VAL A 222 -8.91 -2.02 7.69
N TRP A 223 -8.16 -3.10 7.82
CA TRP A 223 -7.71 -3.90 6.69
C TRP A 223 -8.65 -5.09 6.49
N THR A 224 -9.15 -5.28 5.27
CA THR A 224 -10.02 -6.39 4.88
C THR A 224 -9.40 -7.10 3.68
N GLY A 225 -9.02 -8.36 3.85
CA GLY A 225 -8.48 -9.21 2.80
C GLY A 225 -9.53 -10.16 2.22
N GLY A 226 -9.52 -10.34 0.92
CA GLY A 226 -10.26 -11.40 0.21
C GLY A 226 -9.48 -12.71 0.24
N ASP A 227 -8.63 -12.98 -0.75
CA ASP A 227 -7.70 -14.11 -0.76
C ASP A 227 -6.48 -13.77 0.10
N CYS A 228 -6.48 -14.25 1.34
CA CYS A 228 -5.39 -14.04 2.31
C CYS A 228 -4.51 -15.27 2.32
N HIS A 229 -3.28 -15.17 1.80
CA HIS A 229 -2.43 -16.33 1.61
C HIS A 229 -0.98 -16.12 2.07
N ILE A 230 -0.36 -17.25 2.43
CA ILE A 230 1.07 -17.38 2.68
C ILE A 230 1.64 -18.30 1.61
N TYR A 231 2.66 -17.86 0.88
CA TYR A 231 3.36 -18.72 -0.08
C TYR A 231 4.04 -19.88 0.64
N GLN A 232 4.04 -21.08 0.03
CA GLN A 232 4.60 -22.27 0.69
C GLN A 232 6.09 -22.12 1.02
N ASN A 233 6.85 -21.41 0.17
CA ASN A 233 8.24 -21.08 0.41
C ASN A 233 8.48 -20.01 1.49
N HIS A 234 7.40 -19.47 2.12
CA HIS A 234 7.47 -18.54 3.25
C HIS A 234 7.08 -19.18 4.59
N PHE A 235 6.69 -20.46 4.62
CA PHE A 235 6.16 -21.07 5.86
C PHE A 235 7.16 -21.03 7.01
N GLU A 236 8.44 -21.29 6.76
CA GLU A 236 9.44 -21.25 7.82
C GLU A 236 9.70 -19.82 8.32
N GLN A 237 9.67 -18.82 7.45
CA GLN A 237 9.80 -17.42 7.79
C GLN A 237 8.60 -16.94 8.63
N VAL A 238 7.40 -17.38 8.27
CA VAL A 238 6.18 -17.07 9.04
C VAL A 238 6.24 -17.72 10.42
N LYS A 239 6.61 -19.00 10.52
CA LYS A 239 6.82 -19.69 11.82
C LYS A 239 7.85 -18.96 12.69
N GLN A 240 8.94 -18.50 12.10
CA GLN A 240 9.94 -17.67 12.80
C GLN A 240 9.35 -16.34 13.26
N GLN A 241 8.46 -15.73 12.49
CA GLN A 241 7.88 -14.43 12.84
C GLN A 241 6.82 -14.52 13.93
N ILE A 242 5.94 -15.54 13.91
CA ILE A 242 4.84 -15.67 14.89
C ILE A 242 5.32 -15.92 16.32
N ILE A 243 6.49 -16.54 16.50
CA ILE A 243 7.08 -16.75 17.83
C ILE A 243 7.77 -15.50 18.41
N ARG A 244 7.91 -14.43 17.62
CA ARG A 244 8.49 -13.16 18.07
C ARG A 244 7.45 -12.34 18.83
N THR A 245 7.83 -11.78 19.96
CA THR A 245 6.96 -10.89 20.74
C THR A 245 7.00 -9.47 20.16
N PRO A 246 5.88 -8.91 19.68
CA PRO A 246 5.86 -7.54 19.19
C PRO A 246 6.13 -6.57 20.35
N VAL A 247 6.91 -5.53 20.07
CA VAL A 247 7.09 -4.38 20.96
C VAL A 247 6.09 -3.28 20.60
N ALA A 248 5.98 -2.24 21.44
CA ALA A 248 5.13 -1.08 21.16
C ALA A 248 5.43 -0.49 19.78
N GLY A 249 4.38 -0.08 19.08
CA GLY A 249 4.50 0.58 17.79
C GLY A 249 5.09 1.99 17.91
N PRO A 250 5.66 2.52 16.81
CA PRO A 250 6.21 3.88 16.81
C PRO A 250 5.12 4.94 16.77
N THR A 251 5.54 6.20 16.99
CA THR A 251 4.76 7.39 16.65
C THR A 251 5.19 7.90 15.28
N LEU A 252 4.23 8.31 14.44
CA LEU A 252 4.51 8.93 13.17
C LEU A 252 4.83 10.43 13.37
N GLU A 253 5.95 10.87 12.83
CA GLU A 253 6.27 12.29 12.61
C GLU A 253 6.24 12.54 11.10
N MET A 254 5.49 13.54 10.66
CA MET A 254 5.34 13.90 9.24
C MET A 254 5.36 15.42 9.07
N PRO A 255 5.71 15.94 7.87
CA PRO A 255 5.76 17.37 7.61
C PRO A 255 4.34 17.96 7.61
N ALA A 256 4.24 19.27 7.82
CA ALA A 256 3.02 20.01 7.59
C ALA A 256 2.85 20.30 6.09
N PHE A 257 1.64 20.17 5.58
CA PHE A 257 1.23 20.55 4.22
C PHE A 257 -0.22 21.06 4.25
N LYS A 258 -0.55 22.01 3.38
CA LYS A 258 -1.85 22.69 3.36
C LYS A 258 -2.83 22.07 2.39
N ASP A 259 -2.30 21.46 1.34
CA ASP A 259 -3.07 20.89 0.23
C ASP A 259 -2.36 19.68 -0.36
N LEU A 260 -3.01 19.05 -1.33
CA LEU A 260 -2.49 17.86 -2.00
C LEU A 260 -1.22 18.18 -2.83
N ASP A 261 -1.11 19.39 -3.37
CA ASP A 261 0.04 19.81 -4.18
C ASP A 261 1.31 19.99 -3.33
N GLU A 262 1.17 20.46 -2.08
CA GLU A 262 2.27 20.50 -1.12
C GLU A 262 2.63 19.08 -0.64
N LEU A 263 1.62 18.23 -0.37
CA LEU A 263 1.83 16.85 0.07
C LEU A 263 2.66 16.05 -0.92
N VAL A 264 2.31 16.06 -2.22
CA VAL A 264 3.03 15.27 -3.25
C VAL A 264 4.45 15.77 -3.52
N LYS A 265 4.80 16.99 -3.08
CA LYS A 265 6.16 17.52 -3.16
C LYS A 265 7.05 17.11 -1.99
N THR A 266 6.50 16.51 -0.95
CA THR A 266 7.28 15.98 0.17
C THR A 266 8.15 14.81 -0.27
N THR A 267 9.13 14.48 0.56
CA THR A 267 10.07 13.39 0.28
C THR A 267 9.96 12.28 1.33
N PRO A 268 10.35 11.05 1.03
CA PRO A 268 10.32 9.97 2.02
C PRO A 268 11.12 10.24 3.29
N ASN A 269 12.10 11.16 3.25
CA ASN A 269 12.91 11.51 4.40
C ASN A 269 12.19 12.43 5.40
N ASP A 270 11.09 13.05 4.99
CA ASP A 270 10.28 13.94 5.83
C ASP A 270 9.35 13.17 6.78
N TYR A 271 9.23 11.86 6.58
CA TYR A 271 8.35 10.96 7.36
C TYR A 271 9.17 10.05 8.24
N LYS A 272 9.00 10.15 9.57
CA LYS A 272 9.79 9.38 10.54
C LYS A 272 8.90 8.55 11.44
N LEU A 273 9.35 7.34 11.75
CA LEU A 273 8.77 6.48 12.77
C LEU A 273 9.59 6.63 14.05
N ILE A 274 9.11 7.49 14.96
CA ILE A 274 9.80 7.77 16.23
C ILE A 274 9.60 6.62 17.20
N GLY A 275 10.70 6.11 17.76
CA GLY A 275 10.67 4.95 18.65
C GLY A 275 10.51 3.60 17.92
N TYR A 276 10.66 3.56 16.59
CA TYR A 276 10.61 2.32 15.83
C TYR A 276 11.83 1.45 16.10
N ASN A 277 11.63 0.39 16.87
CA ASN A 277 12.69 -0.56 17.25
C ASN A 277 12.30 -1.98 16.84
N PRO A 278 12.35 -2.29 15.54
CA PRO A 278 11.96 -3.61 15.02
C PRO A 278 13.06 -4.65 15.27
N MET A 279 12.64 -5.91 15.33
CA MET A 279 13.56 -7.03 15.22
C MET A 279 14.14 -7.13 13.80
N ASP A 280 15.22 -7.91 13.66
CA ASP A 280 15.90 -8.11 12.38
C ASP A 280 14.96 -8.59 11.29
N SER A 281 15.28 -8.18 10.06
CA SER A 281 14.57 -8.60 8.85
C SER A 281 14.56 -10.13 8.73
N ILE A 282 13.44 -10.67 8.29
CA ILE A 282 13.32 -12.06 7.86
C ILE A 282 13.24 -12.05 6.33
N LYS A 283 14.29 -12.54 5.67
CA LYS A 283 14.36 -12.57 4.21
C LYS A 283 13.50 -13.71 3.67
N ALA A 284 12.78 -13.45 2.57
CA ALA A 284 12.03 -14.44 1.81
C ALA A 284 12.11 -14.12 0.31
N PRO A 285 12.03 -15.13 -0.57
CA PRO A 285 11.96 -14.91 -2.00
C PRO A 285 10.62 -14.27 -2.38
N MET A 286 10.65 -13.30 -3.29
CA MET A 286 9.42 -12.72 -3.83
C MET A 286 8.87 -13.65 -4.93
N ALA A 287 7.58 -14.00 -4.86
CA ALA A 287 6.89 -14.71 -5.93
C ALA A 287 6.50 -13.70 -7.02
N VAL A 288 6.92 -13.93 -8.28
CA VAL A 288 6.76 -12.99 -9.41
C VAL A 288 6.01 -13.65 -10.57
#